data_bbb647263e974e94acc45ce92cca30ef
#
_entry.id   bbb647263e974e94acc45ce92cca30ef
#
_cell.length_a   1.000
_cell.length_b   1.000
_cell.length_c   1.000
_cell.angle_alpha   90.00
_cell.angle_beta   90.00
_cell.angle_gamma   90.00
#
_symmetry.space_group_name_H-M   'P 1'
#
loop_
_entity.id
_entity.type
_entity.pdbx_description
1 polymer ?
#
loop_
_entity_poly.entity_id
_entity_poly.type
_entity_poly.pdbx_seq_one_letter_code
_entity_poly.pdbx_strand_id
1 'polypeptide(L)'
;MESINNFTKGKILGPLLKFAYPVFLALFLQAMYGAIDLLIVGKFASTADVSGVATGSQIMQSLTFVLTSFSIGITILLGQKIGEGKSDVGGKVIGTGIALFAIISVVCTAVFVTFSAQISRIMQAPEEAFDQTVSYVRICSSGTAFIIAFNLLGSIFRGMGDSKMPLITVAIACAVNIFGDLLLVAVFNMGADGAAYATVFAQAVSVILSVLIIMRRSLPFSFTINDIRIDKDIALSIFKFGAPVALQELLVSLSFLVIFAIVNSLGLTQSAGVGVAEKICGFLMLVGSTYMQSLSAFVAQNIGARRRDRAKLALKYGILTSLAAGIIMGYLSFFHGDLLSSIFSNDPQVIYMASEYLKAYSIDCILTAFLFCFCGYYSGCGRTTFTMLQGIIGAFCVRIPFSYFMSRIPGISLFYIGLATPASTVVQIMLCLICFIYIEKKAKAQQLAIAEQE
;
A
#
# COMPACT_ATOMS: atom_id res chain seq x y z
N MET A 1 -26.20 -10.37 12.28
CA MET A 1 -25.63 -10.12 10.94
C MET A 1 -25.36 -8.62 10.82
N GLU A 2 -24.11 -8.17 10.97
CA GLU A 2 -23.82 -6.75 10.74
C GLU A 2 -23.91 -6.50 9.23
N SER A 3 -24.78 -5.56 8.85
CA SER A 3 -24.98 -5.16 7.47
C SER A 3 -23.69 -4.59 6.88
N ILE A 4 -23.35 -5.02 5.66
CA ILE A 4 -22.34 -4.37 4.82
C ILE A 4 -22.58 -2.86 4.87
N ASN A 5 -21.57 -2.06 5.21
CA ASN A 5 -21.71 -0.63 5.38
C ASN A 5 -22.14 0.04 4.07
N ASN A 6 -23.37 0.49 4.03
CA ASN A 6 -23.85 1.31 2.92
C ASN A 6 -23.39 2.75 3.13
N PHE A 7 -22.31 3.17 2.47
CA PHE A 7 -21.73 4.50 2.62
C PHE A 7 -22.56 5.62 1.99
N THR A 8 -23.61 5.27 1.25
CA THR A 8 -24.42 6.25 0.51
C THR A 8 -25.50 6.92 1.36
N LYS A 9 -25.76 6.43 2.59
CA LYS A 9 -26.81 6.93 3.49
C LYS A 9 -26.25 7.25 4.89
N GLY A 10 -26.99 8.05 5.66
CA GLY A 10 -26.69 8.34 7.07
C GLY A 10 -25.49 9.25 7.31
N LYS A 11 -24.91 9.18 8.52
CA LYS A 11 -23.71 9.95 8.90
C LYS A 11 -22.49 9.54 8.08
N ILE A 12 -21.49 10.42 8.00
CA ILE A 12 -20.27 10.17 7.21
C ILE A 12 -19.06 9.86 8.09
N LEU A 13 -18.79 10.70 9.10
CA LEU A 13 -17.61 10.58 9.95
C LEU A 13 -17.52 9.23 10.67
N GLY A 14 -18.61 8.84 11.35
CA GLY A 14 -18.62 7.58 12.10
C GLY A 14 -18.36 6.34 11.23
N PRO A 15 -19.12 6.13 10.14
CA PRO A 15 -18.84 5.04 9.20
C PRO A 15 -17.43 5.09 8.56
N LEU A 16 -16.91 6.27 8.24
CA LEU A 16 -15.55 6.42 7.70
C LEU A 16 -14.50 5.94 8.71
N LEU A 17 -14.59 6.38 9.97
CA LEU A 17 -13.66 5.96 11.02
C LEU A 17 -13.82 4.46 11.37
N LYS A 18 -15.07 3.97 11.44
CA LYS A 18 -15.36 2.56 11.68
C LYS A 18 -14.80 1.66 10.55
N PHE A 19 -14.69 2.19 9.34
CA PHE A 19 -14.07 1.50 8.21
C PHE A 19 -12.54 1.64 8.21
N ALA A 20 -12.02 2.83 8.50
CA ALA A 20 -10.58 3.11 8.48
C ALA A 20 -9.82 2.36 9.59
N TYR A 21 -10.41 2.23 10.79
CA TYR A 21 -9.73 1.57 11.92
C TYR A 21 -9.33 0.11 11.64
N PRO A 22 -10.22 -0.78 11.12
CA PRO A 22 -9.80 -2.13 10.72
C PRO A 22 -8.79 -2.14 9.56
N VAL A 23 -8.88 -1.19 8.62
CA VAL A 23 -7.87 -1.06 7.54
C VAL A 23 -6.50 -0.73 8.12
N PHE A 24 -6.43 0.21 9.07
CA PHE A 24 -5.19 0.55 9.78
C PHE A 24 -4.60 -0.66 10.50
N LEU A 25 -5.41 -1.38 11.27
CA LEU A 25 -4.95 -2.57 11.98
C LEU A 25 -4.47 -3.67 11.02
N ALA A 26 -5.14 -3.85 9.88
CA ALA A 26 -4.71 -4.82 8.87
C ALA A 26 -3.33 -4.45 8.29
N LEU A 27 -3.13 -3.18 7.93
CA LEU A 27 -1.84 -2.69 7.42
C LEU A 27 -0.74 -2.77 8.49
N PHE A 28 -1.06 -2.45 9.74
CA PHE A 28 -0.13 -2.56 10.86
C PHE A 28 0.29 -4.01 11.10
N LEU A 29 -0.66 -4.94 11.17
CA LEU A 29 -0.36 -6.38 11.30
C LEU A 29 0.47 -6.89 10.12
N GLN A 30 0.20 -6.42 8.92
CA GLN A 30 0.97 -6.79 7.72
C GLN A 30 2.42 -6.29 7.78
N ALA A 31 2.64 -5.08 8.32
CA ALA A 31 3.99 -4.56 8.54
C ALA A 31 4.72 -5.32 9.68
N MET A 32 4.01 -5.64 10.76
CA MET A 32 4.56 -6.41 11.88
C MET A 32 4.90 -7.85 11.51
N TYR A 33 4.12 -8.47 10.65
CA TYR A 33 4.34 -9.80 10.11
C TYR A 33 5.75 -9.96 9.52
N GLY A 34 6.16 -9.07 8.59
CA GLY A 34 7.50 -9.13 8.00
C GLY A 34 8.64 -8.86 9.02
N ALA A 35 8.36 -8.05 10.07
CA ALA A 35 9.34 -7.82 11.13
C ALA A 35 9.51 -9.06 12.03
N ILE A 36 8.44 -9.75 12.37
CA ILE A 36 8.45 -10.95 13.21
C ILE A 36 9.14 -12.11 12.48
N ASP A 37 8.86 -12.28 11.19
CA ASP A 37 9.52 -13.27 10.33
C ASP A 37 11.06 -13.12 10.40
N LEU A 38 11.58 -11.90 10.19
CA LEU A 38 13.00 -11.61 10.33
C LEU A 38 13.55 -11.84 11.75
N LEU A 39 12.76 -11.56 12.78
CA LEU A 39 13.17 -11.79 14.18
C LEU A 39 13.33 -13.29 14.48
N ILE A 40 12.40 -14.12 14.00
CA ILE A 40 12.46 -15.57 14.20
C ILE A 40 13.66 -16.17 13.45
N VAL A 41 13.82 -15.80 12.17
CA VAL A 41 14.97 -16.26 11.38
C VAL A 41 16.28 -15.77 11.99
N GLY A 42 16.34 -14.52 12.46
CA GLY A 42 17.52 -13.94 13.11
C GLY A 42 17.92 -14.63 14.42
N LYS A 43 16.97 -15.23 15.11
CA LYS A 43 17.21 -15.92 16.40
C LYS A 43 17.60 -17.40 16.23
N PHE A 44 17.09 -18.07 15.19
CA PHE A 44 17.17 -19.51 15.05
C PHE A 44 17.91 -20.02 13.82
N ALA A 45 18.23 -19.15 12.86
CA ALA A 45 18.89 -19.52 11.61
C ALA A 45 20.28 -18.82 11.48
N SER A 46 20.99 -19.14 10.39
CA SER A 46 22.31 -18.57 10.10
C SER A 46 22.22 -17.11 9.64
N THR A 47 23.33 -16.38 9.72
CA THR A 47 23.44 -15.01 9.19
C THR A 47 23.13 -14.95 7.67
N ALA A 48 23.51 -15.99 6.94
CA ALA A 48 23.21 -16.10 5.51
C ALA A 48 21.70 -16.23 5.27
N ASP A 49 21.00 -17.03 6.10
CA ASP A 49 19.53 -17.14 6.05
C ASP A 49 18.84 -15.81 6.34
N VAL A 50 19.29 -15.09 7.38
CA VAL A 50 18.76 -13.76 7.72
C VAL A 50 18.89 -12.79 6.56
N SER A 51 20.06 -12.73 5.94
CA SER A 51 20.31 -11.89 4.78
C SER A 51 19.48 -12.32 3.57
N GLY A 52 19.36 -13.63 3.37
CA GLY A 52 18.55 -14.22 2.30
C GLY A 52 17.06 -13.86 2.44
N VAL A 53 16.50 -14.03 3.64
CA VAL A 53 15.10 -13.63 3.95
C VAL A 53 14.93 -12.13 3.84
N ALA A 54 15.85 -11.32 4.35
CA ALA A 54 15.76 -9.86 4.28
C ALA A 54 15.68 -9.36 2.82
N THR A 55 16.59 -9.83 1.97
CA THR A 55 16.63 -9.45 0.55
C THR A 55 15.44 -10.06 -0.22
N GLY A 56 15.15 -11.34 0.00
CA GLY A 56 14.07 -12.04 -0.66
C GLY A 56 12.70 -11.48 -0.32
N SER A 57 12.45 -11.17 0.96
CA SER A 57 11.19 -10.55 1.39
C SER A 57 11.00 -9.15 0.82
N GLN A 58 12.07 -8.36 0.67
CA GLN A 58 11.99 -7.04 0.03
C GLN A 58 11.59 -7.14 -1.45
N ILE A 59 12.11 -8.14 -2.18
CA ILE A 59 11.69 -8.41 -3.56
C ILE A 59 10.20 -8.76 -3.61
N MET A 60 9.76 -9.69 -2.77
CA MET A 60 8.37 -10.14 -2.73
C MET A 60 7.41 -9.05 -2.25
N GLN A 61 7.84 -8.20 -1.33
CA GLN A 61 7.07 -7.05 -0.85
C GLN A 61 6.86 -6.01 -1.96
N SER A 62 7.89 -5.74 -2.76
CA SER A 62 7.77 -4.82 -3.91
C SER A 62 6.75 -5.34 -4.94
N LEU A 63 6.78 -6.63 -5.25
CA LEU A 63 5.77 -7.27 -6.10
C LEU A 63 4.37 -7.14 -5.50
N THR A 64 4.24 -7.41 -4.20
CA THR A 64 2.96 -7.33 -3.48
C THR A 64 2.40 -5.92 -3.49
N PHE A 65 3.20 -4.89 -3.32
CA PHE A 65 2.75 -3.49 -3.38
C PHE A 65 2.20 -3.12 -4.75
N VAL A 66 2.87 -3.50 -5.83
CA VAL A 66 2.38 -3.26 -7.20
C VAL A 66 1.04 -3.99 -7.44
N LEU A 67 0.93 -5.24 -7.01
CA LEU A 67 -0.30 -6.03 -7.16
C LEU A 67 -1.45 -5.49 -6.32
N THR A 68 -1.18 -5.06 -5.08
CA THR A 68 -2.17 -4.42 -4.19
C THR A 68 -2.67 -3.12 -4.80
N SER A 69 -1.76 -2.30 -5.32
CA SER A 69 -2.09 -1.03 -5.97
C SER A 69 -2.90 -1.25 -7.24
N PHE A 70 -2.57 -2.27 -8.04
CA PHE A 70 -3.38 -2.65 -9.19
C PHE A 70 -4.78 -3.12 -8.79
N SER A 71 -4.91 -3.88 -7.68
CA SER A 71 -6.19 -4.39 -7.19
C SER A 71 -7.14 -3.29 -6.68
N ILE A 72 -6.65 -2.07 -6.40
CA ILE A 72 -7.48 -0.90 -6.08
C ILE A 72 -8.48 -0.62 -7.21
N GLY A 73 -8.13 -0.93 -8.47
CA GLY A 73 -9.05 -0.81 -9.60
C GLY A 73 -10.35 -1.59 -9.41
N ILE A 74 -10.28 -2.78 -8.80
CA ILE A 74 -11.48 -3.58 -8.46
C ILE A 74 -12.26 -2.93 -7.32
N THR A 75 -11.59 -2.43 -6.28
CA THR A 75 -12.22 -1.69 -5.17
C THR A 75 -13.04 -0.52 -5.70
N ILE A 76 -12.47 0.26 -6.62
CA ILE A 76 -13.13 1.44 -7.21
C ILE A 76 -14.33 1.01 -8.06
N LEU A 77 -14.11 0.09 -9.01
CA LEU A 77 -15.17 -0.32 -9.94
C LEU A 77 -16.34 -0.99 -9.20
N LEU A 78 -16.04 -1.91 -8.30
CA LEU A 78 -17.05 -2.61 -7.50
C LEU A 78 -17.82 -1.62 -6.61
N GLY A 79 -17.10 -0.71 -5.92
CA GLY A 79 -17.72 0.32 -5.11
C GLY A 79 -18.66 1.22 -5.92
N GLN A 80 -18.27 1.65 -7.13
CA GLN A 80 -19.11 2.44 -8.02
C GLN A 80 -20.35 1.66 -8.46
N LYS A 81 -20.23 0.37 -8.82
CA LYS A 81 -21.38 -0.46 -9.22
C LYS A 81 -22.37 -0.72 -8.08
N ILE A 82 -21.86 -0.94 -6.88
CA ILE A 82 -22.70 -1.03 -5.68
C ILE A 82 -23.42 0.30 -5.42
N GLY A 83 -22.73 1.42 -5.54
CA GLY A 83 -23.30 2.76 -5.40
C GLY A 83 -24.37 3.06 -6.45
N GLU A 84 -24.20 2.59 -7.69
CA GLU A 84 -25.19 2.68 -8.77
C GLU A 84 -26.45 1.82 -8.51
N GLY A 85 -26.44 0.94 -7.51
CA GLY A 85 -27.51 -0.02 -7.27
C GLY A 85 -27.56 -1.17 -8.30
N LYS A 86 -26.52 -1.33 -9.12
CA LYS A 86 -26.40 -2.38 -10.15
C LYS A 86 -25.77 -3.64 -9.53
N SER A 87 -26.52 -4.29 -8.69
CA SER A 87 -26.07 -5.50 -7.99
C SER A 87 -25.81 -6.69 -8.92
N ASP A 88 -26.44 -6.75 -10.09
CA ASP A 88 -26.25 -7.76 -11.12
C ASP A 88 -24.86 -7.69 -11.80
N VAL A 89 -24.25 -6.52 -11.84
CA VAL A 89 -22.91 -6.31 -12.42
C VAL A 89 -21.80 -6.66 -11.43
N GLY A 90 -22.07 -6.62 -10.12
CA GLY A 90 -21.07 -6.90 -9.08
C GLY A 90 -20.41 -8.28 -9.21
N GLY A 91 -21.21 -9.31 -9.50
CA GLY A 91 -20.71 -10.66 -9.75
C GLY A 91 -19.76 -10.72 -10.95
N LYS A 92 -20.10 -10.03 -12.04
CA LYS A 92 -19.25 -9.98 -13.25
C LYS A 92 -17.93 -9.24 -13.00
N VAL A 93 -17.93 -8.17 -12.16
CA VAL A 93 -16.70 -7.44 -11.77
C VAL A 93 -15.78 -8.37 -11.01
N ILE A 94 -16.31 -9.13 -10.05
CA ILE A 94 -15.53 -10.10 -9.27
C ILE A 94 -15.03 -11.23 -10.18
N GLY A 95 -15.89 -11.81 -11.00
CA GLY A 95 -15.52 -12.91 -11.89
C GLY A 95 -14.44 -12.52 -12.90
N THR A 96 -14.57 -11.34 -13.53
CA THR A 96 -13.53 -10.78 -14.42
C THR A 96 -12.25 -10.48 -13.63
N GLY A 97 -12.35 -9.97 -12.40
CA GLY A 97 -11.22 -9.76 -11.52
C GLY A 97 -10.48 -11.06 -11.24
N ILE A 98 -11.20 -12.13 -10.85
CA ILE A 98 -10.61 -13.46 -10.59
C ILE A 98 -9.89 -13.98 -11.85
N ALA A 99 -10.54 -13.94 -13.02
CA ALA A 99 -9.94 -14.42 -14.27
C ALA A 99 -8.69 -13.62 -14.65
N LEU A 100 -8.73 -12.28 -14.53
CA LEU A 100 -7.60 -11.40 -14.83
C LEU A 100 -6.42 -11.65 -13.89
N PHE A 101 -6.68 -11.71 -12.58
CA PHE A 101 -5.64 -11.93 -11.58
C PHE A 101 -5.08 -13.36 -11.62
N ALA A 102 -5.86 -14.35 -12.07
CA ALA A 102 -5.36 -15.70 -12.35
C ALA A 102 -4.31 -15.68 -13.49
N ILE A 103 -4.56 -14.93 -14.56
CA ILE A 103 -3.59 -14.76 -15.65
C ILE A 103 -2.33 -14.03 -15.15
N ILE A 104 -2.51 -12.93 -14.42
CA ILE A 104 -1.38 -12.19 -13.82
C ILE A 104 -0.56 -13.11 -12.90
N SER A 105 -1.24 -13.95 -12.12
CA SER A 105 -0.59 -14.93 -11.24
C SER A 105 0.31 -15.90 -12.00
N VAL A 106 -0.20 -16.50 -13.08
CA VAL A 106 0.59 -17.42 -13.91
C VAL A 106 1.80 -16.71 -14.51
N VAL A 107 1.63 -15.50 -15.02
CA VAL A 107 2.72 -14.71 -15.61
C VAL A 107 3.76 -14.33 -14.54
N CYS A 108 3.32 -13.80 -13.39
CA CYS A 108 4.23 -13.45 -12.30
C CYS A 108 4.97 -14.68 -11.77
N THR A 109 4.29 -15.79 -11.55
CA THR A 109 4.93 -17.06 -11.12
C THR A 109 5.99 -17.50 -12.13
N ALA A 110 5.64 -17.54 -13.41
CA ALA A 110 6.58 -17.94 -14.46
C ALA A 110 7.83 -17.04 -14.50
N VAL A 111 7.62 -15.70 -14.45
CA VAL A 111 8.72 -14.73 -14.50
C VAL A 111 9.59 -14.82 -13.25
N PHE A 112 9.01 -14.75 -12.05
CA PHE A 112 9.79 -14.70 -10.81
C PHE A 112 10.46 -16.04 -10.46
N VAL A 113 9.84 -17.19 -10.76
CA VAL A 113 10.47 -18.50 -10.57
C VAL A 113 11.64 -18.68 -11.55
N THR A 114 11.42 -18.36 -12.85
CA THR A 114 12.45 -18.55 -13.87
C THR A 114 13.63 -17.59 -13.68
N PHE A 115 13.35 -16.32 -13.37
CA PHE A 115 14.37 -15.27 -13.25
C PHE A 115 14.77 -14.98 -11.80
N SER A 116 14.47 -15.85 -10.84
CA SER A 116 14.79 -15.66 -9.42
C SER A 116 16.26 -15.31 -9.17
N ALA A 117 17.18 -16.02 -9.81
CA ALA A 117 18.62 -15.76 -9.68
C ALA A 117 19.02 -14.40 -10.28
N GLN A 118 18.48 -14.05 -11.43
CA GLN A 118 18.78 -12.73 -12.08
C GLN A 118 18.23 -11.58 -11.25
N ILE A 119 17.01 -11.72 -10.72
CA ILE A 119 16.38 -10.73 -9.84
C ILE A 119 17.22 -10.55 -8.58
N SER A 120 17.67 -11.64 -7.95
CA SER A 120 18.53 -11.59 -6.76
C SER A 120 19.88 -10.91 -7.04
N ARG A 121 20.47 -11.12 -8.22
CA ARG A 121 21.69 -10.41 -8.64
C ARG A 121 21.45 -8.91 -8.86
N ILE A 122 20.34 -8.52 -9.50
CA ILE A 122 19.95 -7.11 -9.69
C ILE A 122 19.77 -6.42 -8.34
N MET A 123 19.23 -7.13 -7.35
CA MET A 123 19.07 -6.65 -5.97
C MET A 123 20.37 -6.70 -5.16
N GLN A 124 21.49 -7.09 -5.78
CA GLN A 124 22.83 -7.15 -5.15
C GLN A 124 22.81 -8.02 -3.88
N ALA A 125 22.14 -9.16 -3.92
CA ALA A 125 22.19 -10.13 -2.83
C ALA A 125 23.64 -10.51 -2.53
N PRO A 126 24.09 -10.50 -1.25
CA PRO A 126 25.46 -10.90 -0.88
C PRO A 126 25.78 -12.31 -1.37
N GLU A 127 27.02 -12.56 -1.80
CA GLU A 127 27.42 -13.88 -2.34
C GLU A 127 27.17 -15.01 -1.34
N GLU A 128 27.44 -14.77 -0.04
CA GLU A 128 27.25 -15.75 1.04
C GLU A 128 25.77 -16.08 1.30
N ALA A 129 24.83 -15.22 0.90
CA ALA A 129 23.39 -15.37 1.08
C ALA A 129 22.63 -15.52 -0.25
N PHE A 130 23.36 -15.67 -1.35
CA PHE A 130 22.76 -15.68 -2.69
C PHE A 130 21.81 -16.86 -2.89
N ASP A 131 22.24 -18.06 -2.52
CA ASP A 131 21.44 -19.28 -2.68
C ASP A 131 20.17 -19.25 -1.81
N GLN A 132 20.28 -18.74 -0.57
CA GLN A 132 19.14 -18.55 0.34
C GLN A 132 18.16 -17.52 -0.22
N THR A 133 18.66 -16.40 -0.77
CA THR A 133 17.83 -15.38 -1.42
C THR A 133 17.07 -15.96 -2.61
N VAL A 134 17.77 -16.68 -3.50
CA VAL A 134 17.18 -17.29 -4.70
C VAL A 134 16.13 -18.34 -4.31
N SER A 135 16.43 -19.19 -3.32
CA SER A 135 15.51 -20.21 -2.82
C SER A 135 14.26 -19.57 -2.22
N TYR A 136 14.42 -18.59 -1.34
CA TYR A 136 13.31 -17.83 -0.74
C TYR A 136 12.40 -17.21 -1.81
N VAL A 137 12.99 -16.46 -2.76
CA VAL A 137 12.24 -15.83 -3.86
C VAL A 137 11.51 -16.89 -4.71
N ARG A 138 12.16 -18.01 -5.01
CA ARG A 138 11.56 -19.09 -5.82
C ARG A 138 10.38 -19.77 -5.12
N ILE A 139 10.51 -20.08 -3.82
CA ILE A 139 9.43 -20.68 -3.03
C ILE A 139 8.24 -19.71 -2.92
N CYS A 140 8.48 -18.45 -2.50
CA CYS A 140 7.44 -17.44 -2.40
C CYS A 140 6.77 -17.17 -3.76
N SER A 141 7.56 -17.13 -4.83
CA SER A 141 7.04 -16.93 -6.19
C SER A 141 6.19 -18.11 -6.68
N SER A 142 6.51 -19.32 -6.28
CA SER A 142 5.66 -20.51 -6.55
C SER A 142 4.30 -20.38 -5.88
N GLY A 143 4.23 -19.68 -4.73
CA GLY A 143 3.01 -19.34 -4.00
C GLY A 143 2.33 -18.02 -4.42
N THR A 144 2.80 -17.33 -5.48
CA THR A 144 2.27 -16.03 -5.91
C THR A 144 0.76 -16.06 -6.16
N ALA A 145 0.20 -17.18 -6.57
CA ALA A 145 -1.25 -17.35 -6.73
C ALA A 145 -2.02 -17.04 -5.43
N PHE A 146 -1.51 -17.47 -4.28
CA PHE A 146 -2.14 -17.18 -2.99
C PHE A 146 -1.93 -15.73 -2.57
N ILE A 147 -0.75 -15.14 -2.82
CA ILE A 147 -0.47 -13.73 -2.55
C ILE A 147 -1.41 -12.83 -3.36
N ILE A 148 -1.58 -13.13 -4.64
CA ILE A 148 -2.48 -12.41 -5.55
C ILE A 148 -3.94 -12.58 -5.12
N ALA A 149 -4.38 -13.79 -4.83
CA ALA A 149 -5.75 -14.07 -4.38
C ALA A 149 -6.06 -13.37 -3.07
N PHE A 150 -5.13 -13.33 -2.13
CA PHE A 150 -5.28 -12.59 -0.86
C PHE A 150 -5.52 -11.10 -1.08
N ASN A 151 -4.71 -10.45 -1.92
CA ASN A 151 -4.84 -9.02 -2.23
C ASN A 151 -6.14 -8.71 -3.00
N LEU A 152 -6.51 -9.59 -3.96
CA LEU A 152 -7.76 -9.50 -4.69
C LEU A 152 -8.97 -9.57 -3.77
N LEU A 153 -9.03 -10.56 -2.88
CA LEU A 153 -10.11 -10.72 -1.89
C LEU A 153 -10.20 -9.51 -0.95
N GLY A 154 -9.06 -9.01 -0.46
CA GLY A 154 -9.00 -7.78 0.32
C GLY A 154 -9.59 -6.58 -0.42
N SER A 155 -9.34 -6.45 -1.72
CA SER A 155 -9.87 -5.36 -2.55
C SER A 155 -11.37 -5.52 -2.84
N ILE A 156 -11.85 -6.75 -3.03
CA ILE A 156 -13.28 -7.05 -3.15
C ILE A 156 -14.02 -6.66 -1.87
N PHE A 157 -13.52 -7.08 -0.69
CA PHE A 157 -14.13 -6.72 0.59
C PHE A 157 -14.16 -5.21 0.80
N ARG A 158 -13.06 -4.50 0.53
CA ARG A 158 -13.02 -3.03 0.63
C ARG A 158 -14.01 -2.36 -0.32
N GLY A 159 -14.13 -2.83 -1.55
CA GLY A 159 -15.10 -2.34 -2.53
C GLY A 159 -16.55 -2.53 -2.06
N MET A 160 -16.84 -3.63 -1.38
CA MET A 160 -18.13 -3.89 -0.75
C MET A 160 -18.40 -3.04 0.50
N GLY A 161 -17.41 -2.32 1.03
CA GLY A 161 -17.55 -1.56 2.28
C GLY A 161 -17.30 -2.40 3.54
N ASP A 162 -16.66 -3.56 3.41
CA ASP A 162 -16.27 -4.42 4.52
C ASP A 162 -14.75 -4.33 4.76
N SER A 163 -14.33 -3.70 5.83
CA SER A 163 -12.93 -3.63 6.27
C SER A 163 -12.59 -4.64 7.38
N LYS A 164 -13.58 -5.23 8.01
CA LYS A 164 -13.36 -6.20 9.09
C LYS A 164 -12.84 -7.52 8.55
N MET A 165 -13.36 -7.97 7.40
CA MET A 165 -12.91 -9.24 6.80
C MET A 165 -11.44 -9.23 6.41
N PRO A 166 -10.91 -8.23 5.69
CA PRO A 166 -9.47 -8.12 5.47
C PRO A 166 -8.65 -8.16 6.75
N LEU A 167 -9.08 -7.47 7.82
CA LEU A 167 -8.41 -7.51 9.12
C LEU A 167 -8.37 -8.92 9.70
N ILE A 168 -9.49 -9.63 9.72
CA ILE A 168 -9.57 -10.99 10.28
C ILE A 168 -8.67 -11.94 9.49
N THR A 169 -8.70 -11.87 8.17
CA THR A 169 -7.89 -12.75 7.31
C THR A 169 -6.40 -12.46 7.42
N VAL A 170 -5.99 -11.18 7.57
CA VAL A 170 -4.61 -10.80 7.86
C VAL A 170 -4.17 -11.29 9.23
N ALA A 171 -5.02 -11.12 10.27
CA ALA A 171 -4.68 -11.59 11.61
C ALA A 171 -4.48 -13.11 11.68
N ILE A 172 -5.32 -13.87 10.98
CA ILE A 172 -5.16 -15.34 10.86
C ILE A 172 -3.89 -15.67 10.10
N ALA A 173 -3.63 -15.01 8.95
CA ALA A 173 -2.40 -15.21 8.21
C ALA A 173 -1.15 -14.95 9.07
N CYS A 174 -1.15 -13.86 9.85
CA CYS A 174 -0.07 -13.51 10.76
C CYS A 174 0.15 -14.59 11.83
N ALA A 175 -0.92 -15.07 12.46
CA ALA A 175 -0.82 -16.13 13.47
C ALA A 175 -0.31 -17.46 12.87
N VAL A 176 -0.80 -17.86 11.72
CA VAL A 176 -0.37 -19.06 11.01
C VAL A 176 1.08 -18.98 10.57
N ASN A 177 1.51 -17.80 10.08
CA ASN A 177 2.90 -17.61 9.69
C ASN A 177 3.85 -17.67 10.91
N ILE A 178 3.57 -16.94 11.99
CA ILE A 178 4.40 -16.99 13.20
C ILE A 178 4.54 -18.43 13.72
N PHE A 179 3.43 -19.18 13.73
CA PHE A 179 3.47 -20.59 14.10
C PHE A 179 4.28 -21.43 13.11
N GLY A 180 4.11 -21.17 11.81
CA GLY A 180 4.86 -21.83 10.74
C GLY A 180 6.35 -21.56 10.82
N ASP A 181 6.75 -20.31 11.06
CA ASP A 181 8.16 -19.92 11.23
C ASP A 181 8.78 -20.60 12.44
N LEU A 182 8.11 -20.59 13.60
CA LEU A 182 8.59 -21.28 14.78
C LEU A 182 8.74 -22.79 14.54
N LEU A 183 7.82 -23.40 13.80
CA LEU A 183 7.87 -24.83 13.48
C LEU A 183 8.96 -25.14 12.47
N LEU A 184 8.98 -24.44 11.31
CA LEU A 184 9.87 -24.77 10.20
C LEU A 184 11.29 -24.24 10.41
N VAL A 185 11.45 -23.04 10.98
CA VAL A 185 12.77 -22.42 11.20
C VAL A 185 13.37 -22.87 12.52
N ALA A 186 12.62 -22.79 13.65
CA ALA A 186 13.20 -23.08 14.96
C ALA A 186 13.23 -24.58 15.31
N VAL A 187 12.23 -25.38 14.89
CA VAL A 187 12.18 -26.82 15.21
C VAL A 187 12.81 -27.65 14.10
N PHE A 188 12.43 -27.43 12.85
CA PHE A 188 12.94 -28.21 11.71
C PHE A 188 14.25 -27.66 11.12
N ASN A 189 14.75 -26.51 11.58
CA ASN A 189 16.00 -25.87 11.14
C ASN A 189 16.08 -25.66 9.60
N MET A 190 14.95 -25.29 8.98
CA MET A 190 14.89 -25.10 7.52
C MET A 190 15.38 -23.72 7.07
N GLY A 191 15.86 -22.86 7.98
CA GLY A 191 16.43 -21.55 7.64
C GLY A 191 15.49 -20.67 6.80
N ALA A 192 16.03 -20.04 5.74
CA ALA A 192 15.30 -19.19 4.84
C ALA A 192 14.15 -19.88 4.10
N ASP A 193 14.35 -21.15 3.73
CA ASP A 193 13.32 -21.94 3.04
C ASP A 193 12.11 -22.19 3.95
N GLY A 194 12.34 -22.42 5.25
CA GLY A 194 11.28 -22.57 6.24
C GLY A 194 10.40 -21.35 6.35
N ALA A 195 11.00 -20.14 6.41
CA ALA A 195 10.30 -18.88 6.43
C ALA A 195 9.47 -18.65 5.13
N ALA A 196 10.05 -18.99 3.97
CA ALA A 196 9.33 -18.91 2.70
C ALA A 196 8.11 -19.83 2.65
N TYR A 197 8.23 -21.09 3.08
CA TYR A 197 7.09 -22.02 3.15
C TYR A 197 6.03 -21.56 4.15
N ALA A 198 6.42 -21.06 5.34
CA ALA A 198 5.48 -20.53 6.33
C ALA A 198 4.68 -19.37 5.75
N THR A 199 5.34 -18.46 5.04
CA THR A 199 4.72 -17.31 4.37
C THR A 199 3.68 -17.75 3.33
N VAL A 200 4.04 -18.65 2.42
CA VAL A 200 3.13 -19.18 1.39
C VAL A 200 1.96 -19.92 2.01
N PHE A 201 2.22 -20.75 3.01
CA PHE A 201 1.18 -21.50 3.70
C PHE A 201 0.19 -20.60 4.42
N ALA A 202 0.67 -19.57 5.13
CA ALA A 202 -0.16 -18.59 5.80
C ALA A 202 -1.09 -17.84 4.83
N GLN A 203 -0.58 -17.45 3.67
CA GLN A 203 -1.37 -16.82 2.60
C GLN A 203 -2.43 -17.80 2.04
N ALA A 204 -2.06 -19.06 1.82
CA ALA A 204 -2.99 -20.08 1.34
C ALA A 204 -4.15 -20.31 2.33
N VAL A 205 -3.85 -20.46 3.62
CA VAL A 205 -4.86 -20.58 4.69
C VAL A 205 -5.79 -19.38 4.70
N SER A 206 -5.23 -18.16 4.62
CA SER A 206 -6.01 -16.94 4.61
C SER A 206 -6.95 -16.83 3.41
N VAL A 207 -6.49 -17.25 2.21
CA VAL A 207 -7.31 -17.29 0.99
C VAL A 207 -8.44 -18.30 1.13
N ILE A 208 -8.14 -19.53 1.57
CA ILE A 208 -9.15 -20.58 1.77
C ILE A 208 -10.22 -20.12 2.75
N LEU A 209 -9.83 -19.54 3.88
CA LEU A 209 -10.77 -19.02 4.88
C LEU A 209 -11.61 -17.87 4.32
N SER A 210 -11.00 -16.95 3.56
CA SER A 210 -11.73 -15.85 2.91
C SER A 210 -12.79 -16.37 1.94
N VAL A 211 -12.45 -17.35 1.13
CA VAL A 211 -13.39 -18.00 0.18
C VAL A 211 -14.52 -18.69 0.94
N LEU A 212 -14.21 -19.47 1.97
CA LEU A 212 -15.22 -20.15 2.79
C LEU A 212 -16.19 -19.16 3.47
N ILE A 213 -15.66 -18.02 3.93
CA ILE A 213 -16.49 -16.96 4.53
C ILE A 213 -17.41 -16.33 3.47
N ILE A 214 -16.88 -16.05 2.27
CA ILE A 214 -17.68 -15.51 1.16
C ILE A 214 -18.79 -16.47 0.76
N MET A 215 -18.50 -17.76 0.65
CA MET A 215 -19.49 -18.78 0.29
C MET A 215 -20.63 -18.91 1.32
N ARG A 216 -20.38 -18.59 2.58
CA ARG A 216 -21.37 -18.64 3.66
C ARG A 216 -22.11 -17.32 3.90
N ARG A 217 -21.70 -16.25 3.23
CA ARG A 217 -22.33 -14.92 3.38
C ARG A 217 -23.26 -14.61 2.22
N SER A 218 -24.36 -13.93 2.53
CA SER A 218 -25.18 -13.28 1.51
C SER A 218 -24.40 -12.07 0.96
N LEU A 219 -23.96 -12.16 -0.27
CA LEU A 219 -23.35 -11.03 -0.99
C LEU A 219 -24.45 -10.03 -1.41
N PRO A 220 -24.12 -8.74 -1.56
CA PRO A 220 -25.08 -7.73 -2.04
C PRO A 220 -25.43 -7.89 -3.53
N PHE A 221 -24.91 -8.92 -4.18
CA PHE A 221 -25.09 -9.26 -5.60
C PHE A 221 -25.05 -10.78 -5.79
N SER A 222 -25.61 -11.25 -6.89
CA SER A 222 -25.48 -12.66 -7.30
C SER A 222 -24.06 -12.89 -7.87
N PHE A 223 -23.40 -13.95 -7.39
CA PHE A 223 -22.12 -14.42 -7.94
C PHE A 223 -22.20 -15.92 -8.16
N THR A 224 -21.86 -16.35 -9.37
CA THR A 224 -21.81 -17.75 -9.77
C THR A 224 -20.47 -18.06 -10.41
N ILE A 225 -20.09 -19.33 -10.47
CA ILE A 225 -18.85 -19.76 -11.14
C ILE A 225 -18.85 -19.37 -12.61
N ASN A 226 -20.02 -19.28 -13.25
CA ASN A 226 -20.16 -18.85 -14.63
C ASN A 226 -19.80 -17.37 -14.87
N ASP A 227 -19.73 -16.55 -13.82
CA ASP A 227 -19.27 -15.17 -13.89
C ASP A 227 -17.75 -15.08 -14.01
N ILE A 228 -16.99 -16.17 -13.72
CA ILE A 228 -15.53 -16.22 -13.85
C ILE A 228 -15.17 -16.32 -15.33
N ARG A 229 -15.25 -15.17 -15.99
CA ARG A 229 -14.88 -14.99 -17.38
C ARG A 229 -14.40 -13.56 -17.61
N ILE A 230 -13.59 -13.36 -18.64
CA ILE A 230 -13.11 -12.02 -19.00
C ILE A 230 -14.21 -11.30 -19.78
N ASP A 231 -14.84 -10.32 -19.12
CA ASP A 231 -15.63 -9.29 -19.76
C ASP A 231 -14.69 -8.16 -20.16
N LYS A 232 -14.62 -7.86 -21.48
CA LYS A 232 -13.64 -6.89 -22.01
C LYS A 232 -13.82 -5.49 -21.46
N ASP A 233 -15.05 -5.02 -21.29
CA ASP A 233 -15.34 -3.67 -20.81
C ASP A 233 -15.01 -3.53 -19.33
N ILE A 234 -15.31 -4.56 -18.56
CA ILE A 234 -14.97 -4.63 -17.12
C ILE A 234 -13.45 -4.74 -16.96
N ALA A 235 -12.78 -5.62 -17.70
CA ALA A 235 -11.33 -5.78 -17.66
C ALA A 235 -10.63 -4.46 -18.02
N LEU A 236 -11.06 -3.79 -19.10
CA LEU A 236 -10.52 -2.48 -19.48
C LEU A 236 -10.72 -1.43 -18.38
N SER A 237 -11.87 -1.45 -17.71
CA SER A 237 -12.15 -0.54 -16.58
C SER A 237 -11.25 -0.83 -15.38
N ILE A 238 -11.01 -2.10 -15.04
CA ILE A 238 -10.06 -2.51 -13.99
C ILE A 238 -8.65 -2.02 -14.33
N PHE A 239 -8.19 -2.23 -15.57
CA PHE A 239 -6.89 -1.73 -16.03
C PHE A 239 -6.82 -0.21 -15.99
N LYS A 240 -7.84 0.49 -16.47
CA LYS A 240 -7.89 1.95 -16.48
C LYS A 240 -7.78 2.56 -15.08
N PHE A 241 -8.32 1.91 -14.06
CA PHE A 241 -8.24 2.38 -12.68
C PHE A 241 -7.00 1.84 -11.95
N GLY A 242 -6.65 0.58 -12.16
CA GLY A 242 -5.59 -0.10 -11.40
C GLY A 242 -4.18 0.18 -11.94
N ALA A 243 -3.97 0.13 -13.27
CA ALA A 243 -2.65 0.28 -13.85
C ALA A 243 -1.98 1.64 -13.54
N PRO A 244 -2.68 2.79 -13.58
CA PRO A 244 -2.06 4.05 -13.16
C PRO A 244 -1.61 4.05 -11.71
N VAL A 245 -2.39 3.45 -10.79
CA VAL A 245 -2.02 3.40 -9.37
C VAL A 245 -0.81 2.50 -9.16
N ALA A 246 -0.78 1.34 -9.81
CA ALA A 246 0.36 0.42 -9.76
C ALA A 246 1.64 1.06 -10.34
N LEU A 247 1.54 1.77 -11.47
CA LEU A 247 2.66 2.46 -12.08
C LEU A 247 3.15 3.63 -11.19
N GLN A 248 2.24 4.37 -10.57
CA GLN A 248 2.59 5.39 -9.59
C GLN A 248 3.42 4.79 -8.45
N GLU A 249 2.95 3.69 -7.85
CA GLU A 249 3.63 3.02 -6.74
C GLU A 249 5.04 2.57 -7.12
N LEU A 250 5.18 1.94 -8.29
CA LEU A 250 6.47 1.51 -8.82
C LEU A 250 7.43 2.70 -8.99
N LEU A 251 6.99 3.78 -9.62
CA LEU A 251 7.84 4.93 -9.91
C LEU A 251 8.17 5.74 -8.65
N VAL A 252 7.23 5.86 -7.71
CA VAL A 252 7.50 6.50 -6.41
C VAL A 252 8.50 5.69 -5.60
N SER A 253 8.37 4.36 -5.55
CA SER A 253 9.35 3.47 -4.90
C SER A 253 10.74 3.60 -5.54
N LEU A 254 10.81 3.66 -6.87
CA LEU A 254 12.07 3.91 -7.58
C LEU A 254 12.70 5.24 -7.18
N SER A 255 11.91 6.29 -6.97
CA SER A 255 12.45 7.60 -6.53
C SER A 255 13.10 7.54 -5.15
N PHE A 256 12.57 6.74 -4.22
CA PHE A 256 13.21 6.52 -2.92
C PHE A 256 14.52 5.75 -3.03
N LEU A 257 14.61 4.76 -3.93
CA LEU A 257 15.86 4.06 -4.21
C LEU A 257 16.93 5.02 -4.77
N VAL A 258 16.55 5.97 -5.63
CA VAL A 258 17.48 7.00 -6.13
C VAL A 258 17.96 7.90 -4.99
N ILE A 259 17.08 8.32 -4.08
CA ILE A 259 17.48 9.11 -2.89
C ILE A 259 18.44 8.30 -2.02
N PHE A 260 18.14 7.03 -1.79
CA PHE A 260 19.01 6.15 -1.00
C PHE A 260 20.39 6.02 -1.64
N ALA A 261 20.46 5.89 -2.98
CA ALA A 261 21.74 5.89 -3.72
C ALA A 261 22.50 7.23 -3.58
N ILE A 262 21.81 8.37 -3.61
CA ILE A 262 22.39 9.69 -3.36
C ILE A 262 22.98 9.75 -1.93
N VAL A 263 22.24 9.30 -0.92
CA VAL A 263 22.71 9.30 0.48
C VAL A 263 23.88 8.35 0.67
N ASN A 264 23.90 7.19 0.03
CA ASN A 264 25.02 6.24 0.08
C ASN A 264 26.34 6.88 -0.36
N SER A 265 26.28 7.82 -1.30
CA SER A 265 27.49 8.55 -1.76
C SER A 265 28.05 9.54 -0.73
N LEU A 266 27.29 9.85 0.35
CA LEU A 266 27.74 10.77 1.41
C LEU A 266 28.54 10.09 2.52
N GLY A 267 28.42 8.77 2.66
CA GLY A 267 29.17 7.98 3.61
C GLY A 267 28.32 6.93 4.36
N LEU A 268 29.03 6.04 5.05
CA LEU A 268 28.43 4.87 5.71
C LEU A 268 27.44 5.25 6.81
N THR A 269 27.81 6.21 7.66
CA THR A 269 26.98 6.63 8.79
C THR A 269 25.69 7.31 8.33
N GLN A 270 25.76 8.14 7.28
CA GLN A 270 24.60 8.78 6.65
C GLN A 270 23.66 7.74 6.05
N SER A 271 24.20 6.80 5.31
CA SER A 271 23.47 5.69 4.72
C SER A 271 22.75 4.85 5.77
N ALA A 272 23.45 4.46 6.84
CA ALA A 272 22.87 3.71 7.95
C ALA A 272 21.75 4.49 8.65
N GLY A 273 21.97 5.80 8.88
CA GLY A 273 20.98 6.69 9.48
C GLY A 273 19.68 6.78 8.66
N VAL A 274 19.80 7.01 7.35
CA VAL A 274 18.61 7.05 6.47
C VAL A 274 17.95 5.68 6.38
N GLY A 275 18.71 4.58 6.34
CA GLY A 275 18.13 3.23 6.36
C GLY A 275 17.29 2.94 7.62
N VAL A 276 17.71 3.42 8.79
CA VAL A 276 16.92 3.37 10.03
C VAL A 276 15.69 4.27 9.93
N ALA A 277 15.86 5.51 9.47
CA ALA A 277 14.76 6.45 9.33
C ALA A 277 13.68 5.95 8.38
N GLU A 278 14.04 5.35 7.24
CA GLU A 278 13.08 4.82 6.25
C GLU A 278 12.21 3.70 6.83
N LYS A 279 12.75 2.84 7.71
CA LYS A 279 11.95 1.82 8.41
C LYS A 279 10.87 2.48 9.29
N ILE A 280 11.24 3.53 10.01
CA ILE A 280 10.32 4.29 10.86
C ILE A 280 9.27 5.00 9.97
N CYS A 281 9.71 5.65 8.89
CA CYS A 281 8.83 6.30 7.93
C CYS A 281 7.79 5.33 7.35
N GLY A 282 8.16 4.07 7.08
CA GLY A 282 7.23 3.03 6.65
C GLY A 282 6.06 2.84 7.62
N PHE A 283 6.31 2.84 8.93
CA PHE A 283 5.25 2.78 9.94
C PHE A 283 4.43 4.07 10.02
N LEU A 284 5.08 5.23 9.92
CA LEU A 284 4.40 6.52 9.94
C LEU A 284 3.43 6.68 8.76
N MET A 285 3.77 6.15 7.58
CA MET A 285 2.94 6.21 6.39
C MET A 285 1.70 5.30 6.41
N LEU A 286 1.59 4.37 7.37
CA LEU A 286 0.42 3.48 7.48
C LEU A 286 -0.88 4.26 7.69
N VAL A 287 -0.83 5.38 8.41
CA VAL A 287 -2.01 6.23 8.62
C VAL A 287 -2.47 6.84 7.30
N GLY A 288 -1.57 7.45 6.54
CA GLY A 288 -1.87 7.99 5.21
C GLY A 288 -2.46 6.94 4.28
N SER A 289 -1.80 5.78 4.16
CA SER A 289 -2.25 4.65 3.35
C SER A 289 -3.64 4.14 3.76
N THR A 290 -3.94 4.15 5.05
CA THR A 290 -5.27 3.80 5.58
C THR A 290 -6.35 4.74 5.06
N TYR A 291 -6.11 6.05 5.14
CA TYR A 291 -7.08 7.04 4.66
C TYR A 291 -7.23 7.01 3.14
N MET A 292 -6.13 6.80 2.40
CA MET A 292 -6.18 6.64 0.95
C MET A 292 -7.07 5.47 0.54
N GLN A 293 -6.88 4.29 1.14
CA GLN A 293 -7.68 3.11 0.83
C GLN A 293 -9.14 3.27 1.28
N SER A 294 -9.36 3.82 2.47
CA SER A 294 -10.69 4.00 3.04
C SER A 294 -11.51 5.02 2.26
N LEU A 295 -10.93 6.16 1.91
CA LEU A 295 -11.57 7.18 1.10
C LEU A 295 -11.83 6.69 -0.33
N SER A 296 -10.91 5.92 -0.92
CA SER A 296 -11.11 5.33 -2.24
C SER A 296 -12.39 4.49 -2.28
N ALA A 297 -12.60 3.60 -1.32
CA ALA A 297 -13.80 2.77 -1.23
C ALA A 297 -15.08 3.58 -0.92
N PHE A 298 -15.00 4.49 0.08
CA PHE A 298 -16.12 5.32 0.49
C PHE A 298 -16.59 6.26 -0.62
N VAL A 299 -15.65 6.93 -1.28
CA VAL A 299 -15.92 7.86 -2.38
C VAL A 299 -16.44 7.11 -3.60
N ALA A 300 -15.87 5.94 -3.95
CA ALA A 300 -16.34 5.16 -5.08
C ALA A 300 -17.84 4.82 -5.00
N GLN A 301 -18.31 4.36 -3.82
CA GLN A 301 -19.75 4.09 -3.62
C GLN A 301 -20.61 5.36 -3.73
N ASN A 302 -20.14 6.49 -3.18
CA ASN A 302 -20.89 7.75 -3.26
C ASN A 302 -20.91 8.34 -4.67
N ILE A 303 -19.84 8.20 -5.44
CA ILE A 303 -19.80 8.61 -6.86
C ILE A 303 -20.74 7.74 -7.70
N GLY A 304 -20.75 6.42 -7.50
CA GLY A 304 -21.71 5.52 -8.12
C GLY A 304 -23.17 5.91 -7.81
N ALA A 305 -23.45 6.28 -6.57
CA ALA A 305 -24.77 6.77 -6.12
C ALA A 305 -25.08 8.21 -6.58
N ARG A 306 -24.22 8.87 -7.36
CA ARG A 306 -24.32 10.28 -7.78
C ARG A 306 -24.33 11.28 -6.61
N ARG A 307 -23.80 10.89 -5.45
CA ARG A 307 -23.78 11.70 -4.21
C ARG A 307 -22.43 12.40 -4.03
N ARG A 308 -22.08 13.29 -4.94
CA ARG A 308 -20.82 14.04 -4.93
C ARG A 308 -20.58 14.84 -3.66
N ASP A 309 -21.66 15.42 -3.09
CA ASP A 309 -21.55 16.22 -1.86
C ASP A 309 -21.07 15.37 -0.68
N ARG A 310 -21.54 14.13 -0.58
CA ARG A 310 -21.08 13.19 0.45
C ARG A 310 -19.63 12.79 0.24
N ALA A 311 -19.20 12.59 -1.01
CA ALA A 311 -17.81 12.30 -1.34
C ALA A 311 -16.87 13.45 -0.91
N LYS A 312 -17.26 14.71 -1.15
CA LYS A 312 -16.49 15.89 -0.71
C LYS A 312 -16.44 15.99 0.81
N LEU A 313 -17.57 15.76 1.47
CA LEU A 313 -17.63 15.81 2.93
C LEU A 313 -16.79 14.69 3.56
N ALA A 314 -16.74 13.51 2.92
CA ALA A 314 -15.85 12.43 3.32
C ALA A 314 -14.38 12.83 3.19
N LEU A 315 -13.99 13.51 2.10
CA LEU A 315 -12.64 14.08 1.94
C LEU A 315 -12.31 15.05 3.07
N LYS A 316 -13.22 15.99 3.39
CA LYS A 316 -13.02 16.96 4.47
C LYS A 316 -12.83 16.26 5.83
N TYR A 317 -13.67 15.31 6.17
CA TYR A 317 -13.54 14.55 7.42
C TYR A 317 -12.29 13.66 7.43
N GLY A 318 -11.94 13.06 6.30
CA GLY A 318 -10.71 12.30 6.14
C GLY A 318 -9.48 13.16 6.43
N ILE A 319 -9.39 14.35 5.82
CA ILE A 319 -8.30 15.30 6.07
C ILE A 319 -8.24 15.69 7.55
N LEU A 320 -9.36 16.08 8.16
CA LEU A 320 -9.38 16.52 9.56
C LEU A 320 -8.90 15.43 10.53
N THR A 321 -9.36 14.20 10.34
CA THR A 321 -9.01 13.09 11.22
C THR A 321 -7.60 12.54 10.96
N SER A 322 -7.18 12.49 9.69
CA SER A 322 -5.81 12.13 9.32
C SER A 322 -4.79 13.18 9.81
N LEU A 323 -5.15 14.47 9.73
CA LEU A 323 -4.32 15.57 10.19
C LEU A 323 -4.08 15.49 11.71
N ALA A 324 -5.10 15.16 12.49
CA ALA A 324 -4.93 14.96 13.93
C ALA A 324 -3.89 13.85 14.24
N ALA A 325 -3.95 12.73 13.52
CA ALA A 325 -2.95 11.68 13.64
C ALA A 325 -1.57 12.14 13.11
N GLY A 326 -1.55 12.84 11.98
CA GLY A 326 -0.32 13.37 11.38
C GLY A 326 0.43 14.36 12.28
N ILE A 327 -0.30 15.20 13.04
CA ILE A 327 0.28 16.11 14.03
C ILE A 327 0.94 15.33 15.17
N ILE A 328 0.28 14.29 15.68
CA ILE A 328 0.84 13.45 16.75
C ILE A 328 2.12 12.75 16.26
N MET A 329 2.06 12.16 15.07
CA MET A 329 3.20 11.45 14.49
C MET A 329 4.34 12.41 14.13
N GLY A 330 4.02 13.60 13.62
CA GLY A 330 4.97 14.66 13.34
C GLY A 330 5.66 15.15 14.63
N TYR A 331 4.91 15.35 15.70
CA TYR A 331 5.46 15.69 17.02
C TYR A 331 6.44 14.62 17.51
N LEU A 332 6.04 13.35 17.50
CA LEU A 332 6.91 12.25 17.92
C LEU A 332 8.18 12.14 17.06
N SER A 333 8.06 12.28 15.74
CA SER A 333 9.20 12.20 14.83
C SER A 333 10.16 13.39 14.99
N PHE A 334 9.64 14.59 15.29
CA PHE A 334 10.46 15.79 15.44
C PHE A 334 11.20 15.84 16.77
N PHE A 335 10.48 15.59 17.88
CA PHE A 335 11.02 15.76 19.23
C PHE A 335 11.61 14.49 19.84
N HIS A 336 11.19 13.32 19.35
CA HIS A 336 11.58 12.00 19.87
C HIS A 336 12.12 11.08 18.76
N GLY A 337 12.68 11.66 17.69
CA GLY A 337 13.27 10.90 16.58
C GLY A 337 14.45 10.02 17.02
N ASP A 338 15.20 10.46 18.02
CA ASP A 338 16.28 9.71 18.66
C ASP A 338 15.77 8.44 19.37
N LEU A 339 14.68 8.56 20.15
CA LEU A 339 14.03 7.45 20.81
C LEU A 339 13.47 6.43 19.81
N LEU A 340 12.84 6.91 18.73
CA LEU A 340 12.33 6.04 17.67
C LEU A 340 13.47 5.32 16.95
N SER A 341 14.58 6.02 16.69
CA SER A 341 15.75 5.46 16.01
C SER A 341 16.52 4.46 16.87
N SER A 342 16.54 4.64 18.20
CA SER A 342 17.16 3.73 19.14
C SER A 342 16.51 2.33 19.17
N ILE A 343 15.28 2.19 18.67
CA ILE A 343 14.62 0.88 18.50
C ILE A 343 15.35 0.02 17.47
N PHE A 344 15.99 0.66 16.48
CA PHE A 344 16.61 -0.02 15.33
C PHE A 344 18.15 0.03 15.32
N SER A 345 18.77 0.87 16.13
CA SER A 345 20.23 1.01 16.20
C SER A 345 20.68 1.35 17.60
N ASN A 346 21.86 0.83 17.98
CA ASN A 346 22.53 1.17 19.24
C ASN A 346 23.71 2.17 19.00
N ASP A 347 24.04 2.49 17.75
CA ASP A 347 25.11 3.43 17.42
C ASP A 347 24.62 4.87 17.58
N PRO A 348 25.20 5.68 18.49
CA PRO A 348 24.79 7.06 18.71
C PRO A 348 24.87 7.95 17.46
N GLN A 349 25.83 7.70 16.58
CA GLN A 349 25.98 8.48 15.36
C GLN A 349 24.88 8.15 14.33
N VAL A 350 24.56 6.86 14.19
CA VAL A 350 23.47 6.41 13.33
C VAL A 350 22.12 6.93 13.85
N ILE A 351 21.89 6.89 15.18
CA ILE A 351 20.68 7.44 15.81
C ILE A 351 20.56 8.93 15.53
N TYR A 352 21.65 9.68 15.68
CA TYR A 352 21.67 11.12 15.40
C TYR A 352 21.33 11.41 13.94
N MET A 353 21.96 10.72 12.98
CA MET A 353 21.69 10.89 11.55
C MET A 353 20.26 10.53 11.18
N ALA A 354 19.72 9.44 11.76
CA ALA A 354 18.33 9.05 11.55
C ALA A 354 17.36 10.12 12.10
N SER A 355 17.63 10.65 13.31
CA SER A 355 16.80 11.68 13.92
C SER A 355 16.77 12.97 13.10
N GLU A 356 17.91 13.41 12.55
CA GLU A 356 17.97 14.56 11.64
C GLU A 356 17.10 14.36 10.38
N TYR A 357 17.14 13.19 9.78
CA TYR A 357 16.28 12.87 8.64
C TYR A 357 14.79 12.83 9.03
N LEU A 358 14.47 12.26 10.19
CA LEU A 358 13.11 12.17 10.73
C LEU A 358 12.51 13.55 11.05
N LYS A 359 13.33 14.54 11.48
CA LYS A 359 12.86 15.92 11.67
C LYS A 359 12.30 16.52 10.38
N ALA A 360 12.93 16.29 9.23
CA ALA A 360 12.37 16.71 7.96
C ALA A 360 11.08 15.94 7.62
N TYR A 361 11.07 14.65 7.87
CA TYR A 361 9.93 13.79 7.61
C TYR A 361 8.72 14.08 8.51
N SER A 362 8.94 14.68 9.69
CA SER A 362 7.86 15.12 10.59
C SER A 362 6.94 16.15 9.92
N ILE A 363 7.48 17.01 9.07
CA ILE A 363 6.72 17.97 8.26
C ILE A 363 5.84 17.19 7.26
N ASP A 364 6.40 16.16 6.66
CA ASP A 364 5.68 15.32 5.70
C ASP A 364 4.54 14.53 6.35
N CYS A 365 4.66 14.12 7.62
CA CYS A 365 3.57 13.48 8.36
C CYS A 365 2.30 14.34 8.41
N ILE A 366 2.44 15.68 8.49
CA ILE A 366 1.32 16.62 8.46
C ILE A 366 0.79 16.78 7.03
N LEU A 367 1.67 16.93 6.06
CA LEU A 367 1.33 17.15 4.66
C LEU A 367 0.67 15.92 4.02
N THR A 368 1.13 14.74 4.37
CA THR A 368 0.57 13.47 3.85
C THR A 368 -0.89 13.27 4.24
N ALA A 369 -1.36 13.87 5.34
CA ALA A 369 -2.78 13.88 5.69
C ALA A 369 -3.65 14.48 4.58
N PHE A 370 -3.16 15.50 3.89
CA PHE A 370 -3.83 16.10 2.73
C PHE A 370 -3.62 15.23 1.48
N LEU A 371 -2.37 14.91 1.16
CA LEU A 371 -2.02 14.21 -0.07
C LEU A 371 -2.73 12.86 -0.19
N PHE A 372 -2.62 11.99 0.82
CA PHE A 372 -3.21 10.66 0.76
C PHE A 372 -4.75 10.70 0.74
N CYS A 373 -5.36 11.68 1.44
CA CYS A 373 -6.81 11.88 1.36
C CYS A 373 -7.25 12.32 -0.03
N PHE A 374 -6.51 13.23 -0.69
CA PHE A 374 -6.78 13.61 -2.08
C PHE A 374 -6.56 12.45 -3.04
N CYS A 375 -5.49 11.66 -2.88
CA CYS A 375 -5.24 10.46 -3.69
C CYS A 375 -6.39 9.46 -3.56
N GLY A 376 -6.87 9.19 -2.33
CA GLY A 376 -8.04 8.34 -2.10
C GLY A 376 -9.31 8.89 -2.73
N TYR A 377 -9.56 10.20 -2.61
CA TYR A 377 -10.70 10.86 -3.23
C TYR A 377 -10.70 10.77 -4.75
N TYR A 378 -9.56 11.10 -5.39
CA TYR A 378 -9.46 11.02 -6.85
C TYR A 378 -9.54 9.59 -7.35
N SER A 379 -8.93 8.65 -6.65
CA SER A 379 -9.04 7.22 -6.97
C SER A 379 -10.49 6.77 -6.91
N GLY A 380 -11.22 7.08 -5.84
CA GLY A 380 -12.65 6.78 -5.73
C GLY A 380 -13.52 7.45 -6.82
N CYS A 381 -13.13 8.63 -7.28
CA CYS A 381 -13.75 9.30 -8.43
C CYS A 381 -13.38 8.66 -9.79
N GLY A 382 -12.52 7.63 -9.82
CA GLY A 382 -12.04 7.01 -11.05
C GLY A 382 -10.99 7.83 -11.80
N ARG A 383 -10.35 8.82 -11.15
CA ARG A 383 -9.33 9.70 -11.74
C ARG A 383 -7.91 9.28 -11.40
N THR A 384 -7.65 7.99 -11.47
CA THR A 384 -6.36 7.38 -11.08
C THR A 384 -5.18 7.82 -11.97
N THR A 385 -5.43 8.14 -13.25
CA THR A 385 -4.40 8.72 -14.12
C THR A 385 -3.90 10.08 -13.59
N PHE A 386 -4.78 10.90 -13.00
CA PHE A 386 -4.37 12.15 -12.39
C PHE A 386 -3.51 11.88 -11.14
N THR A 387 -3.90 10.92 -10.28
CA THR A 387 -3.09 10.57 -9.11
C THR A 387 -1.71 10.08 -9.51
N MET A 388 -1.61 9.29 -10.57
CA MET A 388 -0.34 8.85 -11.15
C MET A 388 0.53 10.04 -11.60
N LEU A 389 -0.03 10.91 -12.44
CA LEU A 389 0.73 12.04 -13.01
C LEU A 389 1.28 12.99 -11.92
N GLN A 390 0.44 13.36 -10.93
CA GLN A 390 0.89 14.22 -9.84
C GLN A 390 1.98 13.54 -9.00
N GLY A 391 1.87 12.22 -8.76
CA GLY A 391 2.87 11.45 -8.03
C GLY A 391 4.21 11.38 -8.78
N ILE A 392 4.19 11.17 -10.09
CA ILE A 392 5.38 11.17 -10.96
C ILE A 392 6.04 12.55 -10.97
N ILE A 393 5.27 13.62 -11.13
CA ILE A 393 5.80 15.00 -11.09
C ILE A 393 6.47 15.25 -9.75
N GLY A 394 5.82 14.91 -8.62
CA GLY A 394 6.41 15.06 -7.30
C GLY A 394 7.71 14.27 -7.13
N ALA A 395 7.73 13.02 -7.56
CA ALA A 395 8.89 12.15 -7.40
C ALA A 395 10.09 12.60 -8.29
N PHE A 396 9.87 12.77 -9.59
CA PHE A 396 10.95 12.94 -10.55
C PHE A 396 11.29 14.41 -10.80
N CYS A 397 10.32 15.34 -10.75
CA CYS A 397 10.59 16.76 -10.99
C CYS A 397 10.92 17.54 -9.72
N VAL A 398 10.61 17.01 -8.53
CA VAL A 398 10.86 17.72 -7.27
C VAL A 398 11.78 16.92 -6.36
N ARG A 399 11.36 15.73 -5.91
CA ARG A 399 12.05 14.96 -4.88
C ARG A 399 13.48 14.58 -5.28
N ILE A 400 13.68 13.96 -6.43
CA ILE A 400 15.00 13.55 -6.91
C ILE A 400 15.91 14.76 -7.15
N PRO A 401 15.51 15.79 -7.93
CA PRO A 401 16.38 16.96 -8.15
C PRO A 401 16.72 17.69 -6.85
N PHE A 402 15.76 17.88 -5.96
CA PHE A 402 15.99 18.55 -4.69
C PHE A 402 17.02 17.79 -3.83
N SER A 403 16.85 16.46 -3.66
CA SER A 403 17.81 15.62 -2.93
C SER A 403 19.20 15.69 -3.55
N TYR A 404 19.27 15.64 -4.88
CA TYR A 404 20.54 15.71 -5.60
C TYR A 404 21.26 17.05 -5.39
N PHE A 405 20.56 18.18 -5.55
CA PHE A 405 21.17 19.50 -5.33
C PHE A 405 21.60 19.70 -3.89
N MET A 406 20.79 19.28 -2.91
CA MET A 406 21.16 19.38 -1.50
C MET A 406 22.39 18.52 -1.19
N SER A 407 22.51 17.33 -1.73
CA SER A 407 23.65 16.43 -1.50
C SER A 407 24.98 16.98 -2.02
N ARG A 408 24.95 17.99 -2.92
CA ARG A 408 26.17 18.63 -3.46
C ARG A 408 26.75 19.73 -2.57
N ILE A 409 26.03 20.12 -1.52
CA ILE A 409 26.49 21.15 -0.58
C ILE A 409 27.39 20.46 0.48
N PRO A 410 28.69 20.83 0.58
CA PRO A 410 29.59 20.21 1.55
C PRO A 410 29.11 20.40 3.00
N GLY A 411 29.11 19.33 3.80
CA GLY A 411 28.73 19.39 5.22
C GLY A 411 27.24 19.58 5.50
N ILE A 412 26.37 19.38 4.50
CA ILE A 412 24.93 19.51 4.68
C ILE A 412 24.37 18.46 5.63
N SER A 413 23.46 18.87 6.52
CA SER A 413 22.72 17.93 7.37
C SER A 413 21.73 17.10 6.56
N LEU A 414 21.50 15.85 7.00
CA LEU A 414 20.47 14.96 6.44
C LEU A 414 19.04 15.57 6.53
N PHE A 415 18.83 16.50 7.44
CA PHE A 415 17.58 17.26 7.52
C PHE A 415 17.24 17.93 6.17
N TYR A 416 18.20 18.63 5.54
CA TYR A 416 17.94 19.32 4.28
C TYR A 416 17.72 18.35 3.10
N ILE A 417 18.41 17.20 3.10
CA ILE A 417 18.15 16.15 2.10
C ILE A 417 16.76 15.54 2.31
N GLY A 418 16.39 15.30 3.56
CA GLY A 418 15.07 14.81 3.94
C GLY A 418 13.93 15.74 3.53
N LEU A 419 14.16 17.06 3.46
CA LEU A 419 13.16 18.04 3.01
C LEU A 419 12.70 17.83 1.55
N ALA A 420 13.39 17.02 0.77
CA ALA A 420 12.96 16.66 -0.58
C ALA A 420 11.57 16.00 -0.61
N THR A 421 11.25 15.20 0.42
CA THR A 421 9.95 14.54 0.51
C THR A 421 8.82 15.54 0.81
N PRO A 422 8.86 16.36 1.88
CA PRO A 422 7.82 17.36 2.12
C PRO A 422 7.74 18.41 1.01
N ALA A 423 8.84 18.82 0.38
CA ALA A 423 8.80 19.73 -0.77
C ALA A 423 8.02 19.12 -1.95
N SER A 424 8.28 17.86 -2.25
CA SER A 424 7.51 17.10 -3.26
C SER A 424 6.02 17.01 -2.89
N THR A 425 5.70 16.73 -1.63
CA THR A 425 4.34 16.61 -1.13
C THR A 425 3.58 17.94 -1.23
N VAL A 426 4.22 19.07 -0.95
CA VAL A 426 3.61 20.41 -1.14
C VAL A 426 3.21 20.62 -2.60
N VAL A 427 4.10 20.34 -3.55
CA VAL A 427 3.79 20.50 -4.98
C VAL A 427 2.64 19.57 -5.39
N GLN A 428 2.62 18.34 -4.92
CA GLN A 428 1.55 17.38 -5.19
C GLN A 428 0.20 17.86 -4.62
N ILE A 429 0.19 18.42 -3.39
CA ILE A 429 -1.02 19.00 -2.78
C ILE A 429 -1.52 20.19 -3.60
N MET A 430 -0.62 21.07 -4.06
CA MET A 430 -1.00 22.19 -4.93
C MET A 430 -1.65 21.72 -6.22
N LEU A 431 -1.09 20.69 -6.88
CA LEU A 431 -1.69 20.08 -8.07
C LEU A 431 -3.07 19.48 -7.77
N CYS A 432 -3.21 18.82 -6.63
CA CYS A 432 -4.50 18.28 -6.19
C CYS A 432 -5.54 19.39 -5.95
N LEU A 433 -5.17 20.47 -5.29
CA LEU A 433 -6.07 21.62 -5.03
C LEU A 433 -6.49 22.31 -6.34
N ILE A 434 -5.55 22.55 -7.25
CA ILE A 434 -5.85 23.15 -8.57
C ILE A 434 -6.85 22.26 -9.33
N CYS A 435 -6.61 20.96 -9.37
CA CYS A 435 -7.51 20.00 -10.01
C CYS A 435 -8.89 19.99 -9.34
N PHE A 436 -8.95 20.04 -8.00
CA PHE A 436 -10.20 20.08 -7.24
C PHE A 436 -11.03 21.30 -7.59
N ILE A 437 -10.42 22.50 -7.56
CA ILE A 437 -11.07 23.75 -7.89
C ILE A 437 -11.58 23.75 -9.35
N TYR A 438 -10.76 23.24 -10.28
CA TYR A 438 -11.15 23.14 -11.69
C TYR A 438 -12.39 22.25 -11.88
N ILE A 439 -12.41 21.07 -11.25
CA ILE A 439 -13.54 20.15 -11.31
C ILE A 439 -14.81 20.77 -10.76
N GLU A 440 -14.70 21.47 -9.62
CA GLU A 440 -15.83 22.11 -8.98
C GLU A 440 -16.41 23.25 -9.82
N LYS A 441 -15.54 24.09 -10.40
CA LYS A 441 -15.99 25.14 -11.32
C LYS A 441 -16.72 24.57 -12.53
N LYS A 442 -16.17 23.50 -13.13
CA LYS A 442 -16.81 22.84 -14.29
C LYS A 442 -18.16 22.21 -13.93
N ALA A 443 -18.27 21.58 -12.76
CA ALA A 443 -19.52 20.99 -12.30
C ALA A 443 -20.60 22.04 -12.03
N LYS A 444 -20.25 23.18 -11.41
CA LYS A 444 -21.17 24.29 -11.21
C LYS A 444 -21.64 24.93 -12.54
N ALA A 445 -20.74 25.13 -13.49
CA ALA A 445 -21.08 25.66 -14.80
C ALA A 445 -22.06 24.74 -15.56
N GLN A 446 -21.87 23.42 -15.47
CA GLN A 446 -22.81 22.46 -16.06
C GLN A 446 -24.19 22.49 -15.39
N GLN A 447 -24.26 22.66 -14.08
CA GLN A 447 -25.54 22.77 -13.36
C GLN A 447 -26.28 24.06 -13.73
N LEU A 448 -25.58 25.18 -13.88
CA LEU A 448 -26.17 26.44 -14.32
C LEU A 448 -26.70 26.35 -15.74
N ALA A 449 -25.94 25.77 -16.68
CA ALA A 449 -26.37 25.61 -18.05
C ALA A 449 -27.61 24.69 -18.22
N ILE A 450 -27.79 23.72 -17.33
CA ILE A 450 -29.02 22.87 -17.32
C ILE A 450 -30.21 23.66 -16.76
N ALA A 451 -30.01 24.45 -15.69
CA ALA A 451 -31.06 25.25 -15.07
C ALA A 451 -31.52 26.44 -15.96
N GLU A 452 -30.68 26.89 -16.91
CA GLU A 452 -31.05 27.91 -17.91
C GLU A 452 -31.83 27.32 -19.11
N GLN A 453 -31.88 25.98 -19.25
CA GLN A 453 -32.60 25.27 -20.32
C GLN A 453 -33.97 24.73 -19.86
N GLU A 454 -34.23 24.73 -18.56
CA GLU A 454 -35.53 24.41 -17.94
C GLU A 454 -36.34 25.72 -17.70
#